data_29c5a160e2f07326a8fa49b47b534733
#
_entry.id   29c5a160e2f07326a8fa49b47b534733
#
_cell.length_a   1.000
_cell.length_b   1.000
_cell.length_c   1.000
_cell.angle_alpha   90.00
_cell.angle_beta   90.00
_cell.angle_gamma   90.00
#
_symmetry.space_group_name_H-M   'P 1'
#
loop_
_entity.id
_entity.type
_entity.pdbx_description
1 polymer ?
#
loop_
_entity_poly.entity_id
_entity_poly.type
_entity_poly.pdbx_seq_one_letter_code
_entity_poly.pdbx_strand_id
1 'polypeptide(L)' 'MNPHFIFNSLNSINMFILENNKLQASEYLSKFSRLVRLILQNSQEAFIPLDKELEALRLYLELEALRFEQKFEYLISV' A
#
# COMPACT_ATOMS: atom_id res chain seq x y z
N MET A 1 1.20 -9.02 -9.23
CA MET A 1 1.48 -7.68 -8.70
C MET A 1 2.75 -7.13 -9.35
N ASN A 2 2.72 -5.86 -9.68
CA ASN A 2 3.87 -5.20 -10.28
C ASN A 2 5.05 -5.15 -9.29
N PRO A 3 6.24 -5.68 -9.65
CA PRO A 3 7.40 -5.62 -8.75
C PRO A 3 7.76 -4.20 -8.31
N HIS A 4 7.57 -3.24 -9.19
CA HIS A 4 7.85 -1.83 -8.90
C HIS A 4 6.97 -1.32 -7.75
N PHE A 5 5.70 -1.72 -7.74
CA PHE A 5 4.79 -1.37 -6.65
C PHE A 5 5.24 -1.97 -5.33
N ILE A 6 5.69 -3.23 -5.35
CA ILE A 6 6.17 -3.89 -4.14
C ILE A 6 7.39 -3.17 -3.57
N PHE A 7 8.36 -2.85 -4.41
CA PHE A 7 9.56 -2.12 -3.97
C PHE A 7 9.21 -0.73 -3.43
N ASN A 8 8.33 -0.01 -4.12
CA ASN A 8 7.91 1.31 -3.66
C ASN A 8 7.20 1.25 -2.31
N SER A 9 6.38 0.21 -2.09
CA SER A 9 5.68 0.02 -0.83
C SER A 9 6.65 -0.27 0.31
N LEU A 10 7.61 -1.15 0.08
CA LEU A 10 8.62 -1.48 1.08
C LEU A 10 9.49 -0.27 1.41
N ASN A 11 9.85 0.51 0.41
CA ASN A 11 10.61 1.74 0.62
C ASN A 11 9.82 2.76 1.43
N SER A 12 8.52 2.89 1.18
CA SER A 12 7.67 3.81 1.94
C SER A 12 7.57 3.40 3.41
N ILE A 13 7.42 2.10 3.67
CA ILE A 13 7.39 1.58 5.04
C ILE A 13 8.72 1.89 5.73
N ASN A 14 9.83 1.65 5.05
CA ASN A 14 11.16 1.92 5.59
C ASN A 14 11.34 3.40 5.92
N MET A 15 10.88 4.28 5.05
CA MET A 15 10.97 5.73 5.29
C MET A 15 10.13 6.16 6.49
N PHE A 16 8.93 5.61 6.64
CA PHE A 16 8.12 5.90 7.82
C PHE A 16 8.85 5.48 9.11
N ILE A 17 9.52 4.34 9.08
CA ILE A 17 10.29 3.86 10.22
C ILE A 17 11.46 4.80 10.51
N LEU A 18 12.20 5.20 9.48
CA LEU A 18 13.35 6.09 9.63
C LEU A 18 12.94 7.47 10.14
N GLU A 19 11.76 7.94 9.77
CA GLU A 19 11.19 9.20 10.25
C GLU A 19 10.59 9.08 11.65
N ASN A 20 10.66 7.88 12.25
CA ASN A 20 10.07 7.59 13.53
C ASN A 20 8.55 7.75 13.55
N ASN A 21 7.92 7.50 12.42
CA ASN A 21 6.48 7.63 12.24
C ASN A 21 5.82 6.26 12.29
N LYS A 22 5.74 5.71 13.50
CA LYS A 22 5.32 4.32 13.71
C LYS A 22 3.87 4.08 13.35
N LEU A 23 3.00 5.05 13.61
CA LEU A 23 1.56 4.91 13.32
C LEU A 23 1.31 4.80 11.82
N GLN A 24 1.94 5.66 11.05
CA GLN A 24 1.79 5.62 9.59
C GLN A 24 2.44 4.39 8.98
N ALA A 25 3.58 3.96 9.51
CA ALA A 25 4.21 2.72 9.08
C ALA A 25 3.28 1.52 9.30
N SER A 26 2.66 1.46 10.47
CA SER A 26 1.73 0.38 10.81
C SER A 26 0.48 0.42 9.93
N GLU A 27 -0.07 1.59 9.71
CA GLU A 27 -1.24 1.75 8.84
C GLU A 27 -0.94 1.30 7.42
N TYR A 28 0.19 1.77 6.87
CA TYR A 28 0.60 1.40 5.52
C TYR A 28 0.82 -0.11 5.40
N LEU A 29 1.54 -0.68 6.36
CA LEU A 29 1.84 -2.11 6.35
C LEU A 29 0.56 -2.95 6.43
N SER A 30 -0.39 -2.55 7.27
CA SER A 30 -1.66 -3.27 7.40
C SER A 30 -2.44 -3.27 6.09
N LYS A 31 -2.53 -2.12 5.44
CA LYS A 31 -3.23 -2.01 4.15
C LYS A 31 -2.50 -2.77 3.06
N PHE A 32 -1.19 -2.70 3.04
CA PHE A 32 -0.38 -3.43 2.07
C PHE A 32 -0.55 -4.94 2.23
N SER A 33 -0.51 -5.43 3.45
CA SER A 33 -0.71 -6.86 3.74
C SER A 33 -2.08 -7.33 3.30
N ARG A 34 -3.12 -6.51 3.54
CA ARG A 34 -4.48 -6.85 3.13
C ARG A 34 -4.60 -6.90 1.61
N LEU A 35 -3.99 -5.93 0.92
CA LEU A 35 -4.00 -5.91 -0.54
C LEU A 35 -3.30 -7.15 -1.12
N VAL A 36 -2.14 -7.49 -0.61
CA VAL A 36 -1.40 -8.67 -1.06
C VAL A 36 -2.24 -9.93 -0.86
N ARG A 37 -2.90 -10.04 0.29
CA ARG A 37 -3.76 -11.19 0.58
C ARG A 37 -4.92 -11.29 -0.40
N LEU A 38 -5.57 -10.18 -0.70
CA LEU A 38 -6.66 -10.15 -1.68
C LEU A 38 -6.18 -10.56 -3.07
N ILE A 39 -5.03 -10.06 -3.50
CA ILE A 39 -4.48 -10.42 -4.81
C ILE A 39 -4.18 -11.91 -4.89
N LEU A 40 -3.58 -12.47 -3.85
CA LEU A 40 -3.28 -13.90 -3.83
C LEU A 40 -4.53 -14.77 -3.82
N GLN A 41 -5.56 -14.36 -3.09
CA GLN A 41 -6.85 -15.06 -3.08
C GLN A 41 -7.51 -14.97 -4.45
N ASN A 42 -7.55 -13.78 -5.03
CA ASN A 42 -8.21 -13.56 -6.31
C ASN A 42 -7.53 -14.32 -7.45
N SER A 43 -6.21 -14.49 -7.38
CA SER A 43 -5.47 -15.19 -8.43
C SER A 43 -5.80 -16.69 -8.52
N GLN A 44 -6.43 -17.23 -7.49
CA GLN A 44 -6.81 -18.65 -7.43
C GLN A 44 -8.24 -18.92 -7.88
N GLU A 45 -9.01 -17.89 -8.15
CA GLU A 45 -10.42 -18.03 -8.51
C GLU A 45 -10.63 -17.79 -10.01
N ALA A 46 -11.52 -18.59 -10.62
CA ALA A 46 -11.89 -18.42 -12.03
C ALA A 46 -12.73 -17.16 -12.23
N PHE A 47 -13.54 -16.80 -11.23
CA PHE A 47 -14.36 -15.59 -11.24
C PHE A 47 -14.10 -14.82 -9.95
N ILE A 48 -13.85 -13.52 -10.10
CA ILE A 48 -13.60 -12.65 -8.97
C ILE A 48 -14.84 -11.78 -8.78
N PRO A 49 -15.50 -11.82 -7.60
CA PRO A 49 -16.61 -10.92 -7.32
C PRO A 49 -16.21 -9.47 -7.47
N LEU A 50 -17.10 -8.65 -8.02
CA LEU A 50 -16.83 -7.25 -8.26
C LEU A 50 -16.48 -6.49 -6.98
N ASP A 51 -17.14 -6.81 -5.87
CA ASP A 51 -16.86 -6.16 -4.59
C ASP A 51 -15.44 -6.40 -4.12
N LYS A 52 -14.86 -7.57 -4.39
CA LYS A 52 -13.47 -7.86 -4.05
C LYS A 52 -12.48 -7.12 -4.94
N GLU A 53 -12.81 -6.99 -6.22
CA GLU A 53 -12.00 -6.18 -7.13
C GLU A 53 -12.00 -4.71 -6.72
N LEU A 54 -13.16 -4.19 -6.34
CA LEU A 54 -13.29 -2.82 -5.87
C LEU A 54 -12.56 -2.60 -4.55
N GLU A 55 -12.59 -3.58 -3.65
CA GLU A 55 -11.83 -3.49 -2.40
C GLU A 55 -10.33 -3.43 -2.66
N ALA A 56 -9.82 -4.26 -3.56
CA ALA A 56 -8.41 -4.25 -3.92
C ALA A 56 -8.01 -2.91 -4.52
N LEU A 57 -8.83 -2.39 -5.42
CA LEU A 57 -8.59 -1.08 -6.02
C LEU A 57 -8.58 0.04 -4.97
N ARG A 58 -9.54 0.00 -4.05
CA ARG A 58 -9.61 1.00 -2.98
C ARG A 58 -8.35 0.97 -2.12
N LEU A 59 -7.89 -0.22 -1.74
CA LEU A 59 -6.67 -0.36 -0.94
C LEU A 59 -5.45 0.16 -1.70
N TYR A 60 -5.37 -0.15 -2.99
CA TYR A 60 -4.29 0.35 -3.83
C TYR A 60 -4.28 1.89 -3.84
N LEU A 61 -5.45 2.50 -4.04
CA LEU A 61 -5.54 3.96 -4.07
C LEU A 61 -5.23 4.59 -2.72
N GLU A 62 -5.64 3.96 -1.62
CA GLU A 62 -5.31 4.43 -0.29
C GLU A 62 -3.81 4.39 -0.03
N LEU A 63 -3.14 3.32 -0.47
CA LEU A 63 -1.69 3.20 -0.33
C LEU A 63 -0.96 4.26 -1.17
N GLU A 64 -1.42 4.50 -2.38
CA GLU A 64 -0.84 5.52 -3.24
C GLU A 64 -1.03 6.93 -2.64
N ALA A 65 -2.18 7.18 -2.02
CA ALA A 65 -2.43 8.45 -1.35
C ALA A 65 -1.50 8.66 -0.16
N LEU A 66 -1.29 7.62 0.65
CA LEU A 66 -0.37 7.69 1.78
C LEU A 66 1.07 7.91 1.32
N ARG A 67 1.46 7.25 0.26
CA ARG A 67 2.80 7.41 -0.32
C ARG A 67 3.00 8.81 -0.88
N PHE A 68 1.98 9.35 -1.52
CA PHE A 68 2.02 10.71 -2.06
C PHE A 68 2.16 11.75 -0.94
N GLU A 69 1.38 11.60 0.13
CA GLU A 69 1.48 12.48 1.29
C GLU A 69 2.87 12.44 1.92
N GLN A 70 3.44 11.25 2.08
CA GLN A 70 4.78 11.07 2.60
C GLN A 70 5.81 11.81 1.76
N LYS A 71 5.72 11.65 0.45
CA LYS A 71 6.64 12.28 -0.48
C LYS A 71 6.48 13.80 -0.46
N PHE A 72 5.26 14.29 -0.37
CA PHE A 72 4.95 15.71 -0.30
C PHE A 72 5.52 16.33 0.97
N GLU A 73 5.30 15.69 2.11
CA GLU A 73 5.85 16.17 3.39
C GLU A 73 7.37 16.22 3.36
N TYR A 74 7.99 15.21 2.78
CA TYR A 74 9.45 15.18 2.64
C TYR A 74 9.96 16.37 1.83
N LEU A 75 9.30 16.71 0.74
CA LEU A 75 9.68 17.83 -0.11
C LEU A 75 9.50 19.17 0.60
N ILE A 76 8.47 19.31 1.41
CA ILE A 76 8.20 20.54 2.15
C ILE A 76 9.17 20.71 3.32
N SER A 77 9.55 19.61 3.95
CA SER A 77 10.43 19.64 5.14
C SER A 77 11.85 20.03 4.82
N VAL A 78 12.23 20.01 3.56
CA VAL A 78 13.55 20.39 3.11
C VAL A 78 13.61 21.88 2.82
#